data_c22c7fd752ffb6d1d4354bdd49a6e9b9
#
_entry.id   c22c7fd752ffb6d1d4354bdd49a6e9b9
#
_cell.length_a   1.000
_cell.length_b   1.000
_cell.length_c   1.000
_cell.angle_alpha   90.00
_cell.angle_beta   90.00
_cell.angle_gamma   90.00
#
_symmetry.space_group_name_H-M   'P 1'
#
loop_
_entity.id
_entity.type
_entity.pdbx_description
1 polymer ?
#
loop_
_entity_poly.entity_id
_entity_poly.type
_entity_poly.pdbx_seq_one_letter_code
_entity_poly.pdbx_strand_id
1 'polypeptide(L)'
;MTVKIFRNARIYTPVGDAPSRGLDQGMIHILERGALISSDGIISAVGPEEEVLALRQAGDAEEEVDCGGCCVIPGFVDPHTHMCFAARREEEFSMRLAGAAYLDILKKGGGILSSVRHVHAASEQELFERTRALALSALSFGTTTVEIKSGYGLDTESELKMLSVIRRVGRETPLHVVPTFMGAHAVPEAYRGDVDGYVDLLVNEMLPAVAEQGVAL
;
A
#
# COMPACT_ATOMS: atom_id res chain seq x y z
N MET A 1 -3.05 -20.09 -20.31
CA MET A 1 -3.86 -18.87 -20.20
C MET A 1 -4.96 -19.16 -19.18
N THR A 2 -5.04 -18.38 -18.11
CA THR A 2 -6.06 -18.55 -17.06
C THR A 2 -7.15 -17.53 -17.30
N VAL A 3 -8.36 -17.99 -17.65
CA VAL A 3 -9.52 -17.13 -17.87
C VAL A 3 -10.43 -17.23 -16.66
N LYS A 4 -10.80 -16.09 -16.09
CA LYS A 4 -11.80 -15.97 -15.03
C LYS A 4 -12.98 -15.14 -15.49
N ILE A 5 -14.18 -15.64 -15.26
CA ILE A 5 -15.43 -14.97 -15.64
C ILE A 5 -16.20 -14.68 -14.36
N PHE A 6 -16.47 -13.41 -14.10
CA PHE A 6 -17.36 -12.96 -13.05
C PHE A 6 -18.67 -12.56 -13.69
N ARG A 7 -19.78 -13.20 -13.29
CA ARG A 7 -21.12 -12.96 -13.85
C ARG A 7 -22.14 -12.64 -12.78
N ASN A 8 -23.33 -12.24 -13.20
CA ASN A 8 -24.43 -11.89 -12.31
C ASN A 8 -24.00 -10.86 -11.26
N ALA A 9 -23.29 -9.83 -11.71
CA ALA A 9 -22.73 -8.77 -10.87
C ALA A 9 -23.41 -7.42 -11.15
N ARG A 10 -23.56 -6.60 -10.11
CA ARG A 10 -23.78 -5.17 -10.28
C ARG A 10 -22.45 -4.46 -10.33
N ILE A 11 -22.04 -4.01 -11.53
CA ILE A 11 -20.67 -3.49 -11.74
C ILE A 11 -20.69 -1.96 -11.71
N TYR A 12 -19.80 -1.40 -10.91
CA TYR A 12 -19.52 0.04 -10.86
C TYR A 12 -18.15 0.27 -11.46
N THR A 13 -18.05 1.05 -12.52
CA THR A 13 -16.79 1.31 -13.20
C THR A 13 -16.62 2.80 -13.51
N PRO A 14 -15.40 3.35 -13.46
CA PRO A 14 -15.14 4.71 -13.89
C PRO A 14 -15.52 4.92 -15.35
N VAL A 15 -15.81 6.16 -15.72
CA VAL A 15 -16.11 6.57 -17.11
C VAL A 15 -14.86 7.19 -17.73
N GLY A 16 -14.50 6.73 -18.93
CA GLY A 16 -13.38 7.26 -19.73
C GLY A 16 -12.02 6.64 -19.42
N ASP A 17 -11.02 7.05 -20.21
CA ASP A 17 -9.66 6.47 -20.22
C ASP A 17 -8.65 7.30 -19.41
N ALA A 18 -9.07 8.40 -18.82
CA ALA A 18 -8.24 9.31 -18.06
C ALA A 18 -8.90 9.68 -16.72
N PRO A 19 -8.11 10.05 -15.71
CA PRO A 19 -8.65 10.50 -14.43
C PRO A 19 -9.58 11.71 -14.60
N SER A 20 -10.82 11.56 -14.13
CA SER A 20 -11.82 12.64 -14.14
C SER A 20 -11.43 13.74 -13.14
N ARG A 21 -11.79 14.99 -13.44
CA ARG A 21 -11.45 16.17 -12.64
C ARG A 21 -12.69 16.97 -12.26
N GLY A 22 -12.60 17.69 -11.14
CA GLY A 22 -13.68 18.56 -10.69
C GLY A 22 -14.99 17.83 -10.49
N LEU A 23 -16.07 18.32 -11.07
CA LEU A 23 -17.42 17.74 -10.92
C LEU A 23 -17.57 16.36 -11.57
N ASP A 24 -16.73 16.04 -12.54
CA ASP A 24 -16.79 14.76 -13.26
C ASP A 24 -16.19 13.59 -12.46
N GLN A 25 -15.53 13.85 -11.33
CA GLN A 25 -14.95 12.81 -10.48
C GLN A 25 -15.98 11.81 -9.92
N GLY A 26 -17.25 12.24 -9.81
CA GLY A 26 -18.34 11.39 -9.36
C GLY A 26 -19.04 10.61 -10.48
N MET A 27 -18.61 10.73 -11.74
CA MET A 27 -19.24 10.02 -12.85
C MET A 27 -18.82 8.55 -12.85
N ILE A 28 -19.82 7.70 -12.64
CA ILE A 28 -19.66 6.24 -12.59
C ILE A 28 -20.64 5.60 -13.54
N HIS A 29 -20.18 4.67 -14.35
CA HIS A 29 -21.05 3.81 -15.13
C HIS A 29 -21.51 2.63 -14.28
N ILE A 30 -22.81 2.35 -14.27
CA ILE A 30 -23.42 1.27 -13.50
C ILE A 30 -24.03 0.26 -14.45
N LEU A 31 -23.59 -0.98 -14.35
CA LEU A 31 -24.17 -2.12 -15.03
C LEU A 31 -24.98 -2.91 -14.01
N GLU A 32 -26.31 -2.82 -14.06
CA GLU A 32 -27.18 -3.48 -13.07
C GLU A 32 -27.08 -5.01 -13.09
N ARG A 33 -26.82 -5.57 -14.28
CA ARG A 33 -26.51 -6.98 -14.51
C ARG A 33 -25.36 -7.09 -15.50
N GLY A 34 -24.16 -7.15 -14.97
CA GLY A 34 -22.94 -7.16 -15.74
C GLY A 34 -22.12 -8.45 -15.56
N ALA A 35 -21.17 -8.61 -16.44
CA ALA A 35 -20.11 -9.59 -16.34
C ALA A 35 -18.75 -8.96 -16.68
N LEU A 36 -17.69 -9.64 -16.24
CA LEU A 36 -16.31 -9.28 -16.47
C LEU A 36 -15.52 -10.53 -16.81
N ILE A 37 -14.67 -10.45 -17.84
CA ILE A 37 -13.68 -11.49 -18.17
C ILE A 37 -12.30 -10.95 -17.85
N SER A 38 -11.53 -11.75 -17.11
CA SER A 38 -10.10 -11.51 -16.86
C SER A 38 -9.28 -12.62 -17.47
N SER A 39 -8.28 -12.25 -18.26
CA SER A 39 -7.33 -13.18 -18.90
C SER A 39 -5.93 -12.91 -18.33
N ASP A 40 -5.35 -13.89 -17.67
CA ASP A 40 -4.04 -13.77 -16.99
C ASP A 40 -3.92 -12.52 -16.09
N GLY A 41 -5.00 -12.19 -15.36
CA GLY A 41 -5.05 -11.05 -14.43
C GLY A 41 -5.39 -9.70 -15.08
N ILE A 42 -5.58 -9.65 -16.38
CA ILE A 42 -5.97 -8.43 -17.11
C ILE A 42 -7.45 -8.49 -17.49
N ILE A 43 -8.20 -7.43 -17.23
CA ILE A 43 -9.59 -7.33 -17.66
C ILE A 43 -9.61 -7.21 -19.19
N SER A 44 -10.18 -8.23 -19.86
CA SER A 44 -10.31 -8.28 -21.31
C SER A 44 -11.69 -7.85 -21.80
N ALA A 45 -12.72 -7.97 -20.96
CA ALA A 45 -14.07 -7.48 -21.27
C ALA A 45 -14.82 -7.13 -19.97
N VAL A 46 -15.65 -6.09 -20.04
CA VAL A 46 -16.63 -5.71 -19.03
C VAL A 46 -17.83 -5.08 -19.70
N GLY A 47 -19.04 -5.47 -19.32
CA GLY A 47 -20.25 -4.96 -19.95
C GLY A 47 -21.52 -5.69 -19.50
N PRO A 48 -22.64 -5.51 -20.22
CA PRO A 48 -23.84 -6.29 -20.00
C PRO A 48 -23.54 -7.78 -20.07
N GLU A 49 -24.11 -8.56 -19.16
CA GLU A 49 -23.77 -9.99 -18.98
C GLU A 49 -23.89 -10.78 -20.28
N GLU A 50 -24.98 -10.63 -21.03
CA GLU A 50 -25.21 -11.39 -22.27
C GLU A 50 -24.16 -11.09 -23.35
N GLU A 51 -23.74 -9.82 -23.46
CA GLU A 51 -22.72 -9.39 -24.42
C GLU A 51 -21.34 -9.94 -24.08
N VAL A 52 -20.96 -9.87 -22.80
CA VAL A 52 -19.66 -10.35 -22.32
C VAL A 52 -19.57 -11.87 -22.42
N LEU A 53 -20.64 -12.59 -22.04
CA LEU A 53 -20.66 -14.05 -22.13
C LEU A 53 -20.63 -14.57 -23.59
N ALA A 54 -21.10 -13.78 -24.54
CA ALA A 54 -21.00 -14.10 -25.97
C ALA A 54 -19.55 -14.04 -26.51
N LEU A 55 -18.62 -13.39 -25.78
CA LEU A 55 -17.20 -13.31 -26.16
C LEU A 55 -16.38 -14.53 -25.73
N ARG A 56 -16.99 -15.50 -25.04
CA ARG A 56 -16.30 -16.73 -24.62
C ARG A 56 -15.72 -17.49 -25.80
N GLN A 57 -14.49 -17.96 -25.65
CA GLN A 57 -13.86 -18.82 -26.62
C GLN A 57 -13.90 -20.27 -26.16
N ALA A 58 -14.32 -21.18 -27.05
CA ALA A 58 -14.36 -22.60 -26.72
C ALA A 58 -12.93 -23.15 -26.56
N GLY A 59 -12.64 -23.76 -25.42
CA GLY A 59 -11.36 -24.43 -25.14
C GLY A 59 -10.45 -23.75 -24.12
N ASP A 60 -10.81 -22.58 -23.63
CA ASP A 60 -10.10 -21.93 -22.51
C ASP A 60 -10.43 -22.64 -21.19
N ALA A 61 -9.43 -22.77 -20.29
CA ALA A 61 -9.66 -23.21 -18.93
C ALA A 61 -10.33 -22.06 -18.16
N GLU A 62 -11.63 -22.13 -18.02
CA GLU A 62 -12.44 -21.08 -17.41
C GLU A 62 -12.73 -21.38 -15.94
N GLU A 63 -12.49 -20.42 -15.08
CA GLU A 63 -13.02 -20.35 -13.72
C GLU A 63 -14.20 -19.36 -13.72
N GLU A 64 -15.42 -19.85 -13.46
CA GLU A 64 -16.62 -19.03 -13.44
C GLU A 64 -17.03 -18.73 -11.99
N VAL A 65 -17.23 -17.46 -11.66
CA VAL A 65 -17.70 -16.96 -10.39
C VAL A 65 -19.07 -16.32 -10.57
N ASP A 66 -20.10 -16.90 -9.98
CA ASP A 66 -21.41 -16.27 -9.87
C ASP A 66 -21.39 -15.28 -8.69
N CYS A 67 -21.47 -13.98 -8.97
CA CYS A 67 -21.44 -12.93 -7.97
C CYS A 67 -22.77 -12.81 -7.19
N GLY A 68 -23.83 -13.53 -7.59
CA GLY A 68 -25.10 -13.55 -6.87
C GLY A 68 -25.78 -12.18 -6.72
N GLY A 69 -25.54 -11.26 -7.66
CA GLY A 69 -26.03 -9.87 -7.60
C GLY A 69 -25.18 -8.95 -6.71
N CYS A 70 -24.06 -9.41 -6.17
CA CYS A 70 -23.14 -8.56 -5.40
C CYS A 70 -22.52 -7.46 -6.25
N CYS A 71 -22.13 -6.36 -5.62
CA CYS A 71 -21.40 -5.29 -6.27
C CYS A 71 -19.97 -5.70 -6.58
N VAL A 72 -19.53 -5.40 -7.80
CA VAL A 72 -18.13 -5.46 -8.22
C VAL A 72 -17.67 -4.02 -8.47
N ILE A 73 -16.60 -3.64 -7.81
CA ILE A 73 -16.01 -2.29 -7.89
C ILE A 73 -14.50 -2.43 -8.14
N PRO A 74 -13.83 -1.39 -8.67
CA PRO A 74 -12.38 -1.34 -8.67
C PRO A 74 -11.83 -1.49 -7.25
N GLY A 75 -10.72 -2.21 -7.10
CA GLY A 75 -10.04 -2.30 -5.81
C GLY A 75 -9.56 -0.93 -5.34
N PHE A 76 -9.56 -0.71 -4.02
CA PHE A 76 -9.10 0.56 -3.47
C PHE A 76 -7.59 0.71 -3.62
N VAL A 77 -7.18 1.93 -3.91
CA VAL A 77 -5.77 2.35 -3.91
C VAL A 77 -5.53 3.21 -2.68
N ASP A 78 -4.66 2.76 -1.79
CA ASP A 78 -4.20 3.56 -0.66
C ASP A 78 -2.83 4.18 -1.00
N PRO A 79 -2.78 5.47 -1.37
CA PRO A 79 -1.59 6.11 -1.91
C PRO A 79 -0.65 6.65 -0.83
N HIS A 80 -0.91 6.43 0.46
CA HIS A 80 -0.09 7.01 1.53
C HIS A 80 -0.21 6.20 2.82
N THR A 81 0.72 5.27 3.05
CA THR A 81 0.78 4.54 4.31
C THR A 81 2.18 4.52 4.91
N HIS A 82 2.23 4.38 6.23
CA HIS A 82 3.43 4.07 7.00
C HIS A 82 3.29 2.74 7.72
N MET A 83 2.73 1.72 7.05
CA MET A 83 2.44 0.45 7.73
C MET A 83 3.69 -0.41 8.03
N CYS A 84 4.86 -0.05 7.50
CA CYS A 84 6.13 -0.67 7.87
C CYS A 84 6.68 -0.06 9.17
N PHE A 85 6.19 -0.55 10.32
CA PHE A 85 6.62 -0.11 11.65
C PHE A 85 6.66 -1.28 12.63
N ALA A 86 7.54 -1.22 13.64
CA ALA A 86 7.79 -2.33 14.55
C ALA A 86 6.90 -2.32 15.81
N ALA A 87 6.44 -1.18 16.27
CA ALA A 87 5.57 -1.06 17.45
C ALA A 87 4.51 0.02 17.26
N ARG A 88 3.33 -0.23 17.82
CA ARG A 88 2.26 0.77 17.87
C ARG A 88 2.55 1.76 18.99
N ARG A 89 1.82 2.88 18.98
CA ARG A 89 1.97 3.97 19.96
C ARG A 89 0.66 4.20 20.74
N GLU A 90 0.05 3.11 21.24
CA GLU A 90 -1.22 3.16 21.98
C GLU A 90 -1.12 3.98 23.25
N GLU A 91 0.03 3.93 23.94
CA GLU A 91 0.27 4.72 25.15
C GLU A 91 0.25 6.22 24.86
N GLU A 92 0.84 6.64 23.73
CA GLU A 92 0.78 8.05 23.30
C GLU A 92 -0.65 8.49 23.00
N PHE A 93 -1.44 7.61 22.38
CA PHE A 93 -2.85 7.86 22.14
C PHE A 93 -3.63 8.04 23.45
N SER A 94 -3.40 7.15 24.42
CA SER A 94 -3.99 7.23 25.74
C SER A 94 -3.60 8.51 26.47
N MET A 95 -2.33 8.92 26.37
CA MET A 95 -1.84 10.19 26.94
C MET A 95 -2.55 11.40 26.30
N ARG A 96 -2.76 11.40 24.99
CA ARG A 96 -3.48 12.47 24.29
C ARG A 96 -4.94 12.55 24.73
N LEU A 97 -5.61 11.41 24.89
CA LEU A 97 -6.97 11.36 25.42
C LEU A 97 -7.05 11.90 26.86
N ALA A 98 -6.00 11.70 27.65
CA ALA A 98 -5.87 12.27 29.00
C ALA A 98 -5.48 13.76 29.02
N GLY A 99 -5.37 14.41 27.84
CA GLY A 99 -5.09 15.84 27.73
C GLY A 99 -3.60 16.21 27.70
N ALA A 100 -2.69 15.25 27.57
CA ALA A 100 -1.25 15.54 27.45
C ALA A 100 -0.95 16.35 26.18
N ALA A 101 -0.15 17.40 26.30
CA ALA A 101 0.32 18.16 25.17
C ALA A 101 1.32 17.34 24.34
N TYR A 102 1.34 17.57 23.02
CA TYR A 102 2.25 16.85 22.12
C TYR A 102 3.72 16.94 22.53
N LEU A 103 4.15 18.13 22.98
CA LEU A 103 5.52 18.34 23.47
C LEU A 103 5.87 17.52 24.72
N ASP A 104 4.89 17.22 25.56
CA ASP A 104 5.11 16.41 26.77
C ASP A 104 5.27 14.92 26.41
N ILE A 105 4.56 14.47 25.37
CA ILE A 105 4.74 13.13 24.80
C ILE A 105 6.14 12.99 24.20
N LEU A 106 6.59 13.99 23.42
CA LEU A 106 7.95 14.00 22.86
C LEU A 106 9.03 13.98 23.94
N LYS A 107 8.88 14.79 25.01
CA LYS A 107 9.83 14.80 26.16
C LYS A 107 9.94 13.43 26.84
N LYS A 108 8.88 12.64 26.83
CA LYS A 108 8.86 11.27 27.38
C LYS A 108 9.41 10.23 26.39
N GLY A 109 9.99 10.68 25.27
CA GLY A 109 10.57 9.79 24.26
C GLY A 109 9.56 9.21 23.28
N GLY A 110 8.35 9.77 23.20
CA GLY A 110 7.35 9.41 22.21
C GLY A 110 7.60 10.06 20.83
N GLY A 111 6.60 10.01 19.96
CA GLY A 111 6.65 10.55 18.62
C GLY A 111 7.43 9.66 17.65
N ILE A 112 7.90 10.26 16.55
CA ILE A 112 8.57 9.53 15.45
C ILE A 112 9.83 8.81 15.94
N LEU A 113 10.60 9.40 16.85
CA LEU A 113 11.82 8.79 17.38
C LEU A 113 11.56 7.51 18.18
N SER A 114 10.36 7.34 18.76
CA SER A 114 9.95 6.07 19.33
C SER A 114 9.80 4.99 18.25
N SER A 115 9.14 5.32 17.13
CA SER A 115 9.03 4.39 15.99
C SER A 115 10.41 4.00 15.45
N VAL A 116 11.33 4.97 15.33
CA VAL A 116 12.71 4.74 14.87
C VAL A 116 13.42 3.73 15.77
N ARG A 117 13.42 3.96 17.11
CA ARG A 117 14.05 3.01 18.04
C ARG A 117 13.50 1.59 17.93
N HIS A 118 12.19 1.45 17.74
CA HIS A 118 11.58 0.13 17.58
C HIS A 118 11.95 -0.55 16.26
N VAL A 119 12.05 0.22 15.16
CA VAL A 119 12.51 -0.31 13.87
C VAL A 119 13.97 -0.76 13.94
N HIS A 120 14.84 0.01 14.61
CA HIS A 120 16.24 -0.38 14.82
C HIS A 120 16.35 -1.69 15.61
N ALA A 121 15.54 -1.84 16.67
CA ALA A 121 15.59 -3.02 17.56
C ALA A 121 14.94 -4.26 16.93
N ALA A 122 14.01 -4.10 15.99
CA ALA A 122 13.30 -5.23 15.38
C ALA A 122 14.16 -5.93 14.33
N SER A 123 14.08 -7.25 14.30
CA SER A 123 14.61 -8.05 13.21
C SER A 123 13.81 -7.82 11.92
N GLU A 124 14.41 -8.10 10.77
CA GLU A 124 13.74 -8.04 9.47
C GLU A 124 12.50 -8.94 9.44
N GLN A 125 12.58 -10.13 10.05
CA GLN A 125 11.47 -11.08 10.10
C GLN A 125 10.29 -10.57 10.93
N GLU A 126 10.53 -10.01 12.11
CA GLU A 126 9.48 -9.41 12.95
C GLU A 126 8.79 -8.24 12.24
N LEU A 127 9.58 -7.38 11.60
CA LEU A 127 9.05 -6.25 10.82
C LEU A 127 8.23 -6.73 9.64
N PHE A 128 8.68 -7.79 8.94
CA PHE A 128 7.96 -8.41 7.84
C PHE A 128 6.62 -9.00 8.28
N GLU A 129 6.60 -9.82 9.32
CA GLU A 129 5.36 -10.47 9.79
C GLU A 129 4.30 -9.44 10.17
N ARG A 130 4.71 -8.38 10.86
CA ARG A 130 3.83 -7.30 11.26
C ARG A 130 3.29 -6.51 10.06
N THR A 131 4.18 -6.11 9.14
CA THR A 131 3.81 -5.35 7.94
C THR A 131 2.89 -6.19 7.05
N ARG A 132 3.20 -7.48 6.87
CA ARG A 132 2.36 -8.42 6.11
C ARG A 132 0.96 -8.56 6.72
N ALA A 133 0.85 -8.65 8.04
CA ALA A 133 -0.45 -8.77 8.71
C ALA A 133 -1.30 -7.52 8.48
N LEU A 134 -0.71 -6.33 8.53
CA LEU A 134 -1.40 -5.06 8.23
C LEU A 134 -1.84 -4.99 6.76
N ALA A 135 -0.96 -5.38 5.84
CA ALA A 135 -1.25 -5.41 4.41
C ALA A 135 -2.41 -6.36 4.09
N LEU A 136 -2.41 -7.58 4.64
CA LEU A 136 -3.52 -8.52 4.49
C LEU A 136 -4.83 -8.03 5.12
N SER A 137 -4.74 -7.29 6.24
CA SER A 137 -5.90 -6.61 6.82
C SER A 137 -6.46 -5.56 5.89
N ALA A 138 -5.61 -4.71 5.28
CA ALA A 138 -6.03 -3.73 4.28
C ALA A 138 -6.71 -4.41 3.07
N LEU A 139 -6.15 -5.52 2.58
CA LEU A 139 -6.76 -6.31 1.51
C LEU A 139 -8.16 -6.81 1.89
N SER A 140 -8.37 -7.27 3.12
CA SER A 140 -9.67 -7.74 3.60
C SER A 140 -10.75 -6.64 3.61
N PHE A 141 -10.35 -5.38 3.61
CA PHE A 141 -11.21 -4.20 3.45
C PHE A 141 -11.27 -3.65 2.03
N GLY A 142 -10.70 -4.36 1.05
CA GLY A 142 -10.81 -4.02 -0.37
C GLY A 142 -9.66 -3.20 -0.95
N THR A 143 -8.60 -2.90 -0.19
CA THR A 143 -7.38 -2.27 -0.72
C THR A 143 -6.59 -3.30 -1.51
N THR A 144 -6.40 -3.08 -2.81
CA THR A 144 -5.65 -3.96 -3.71
C THR A 144 -4.30 -3.39 -4.11
N THR A 145 -4.14 -2.08 -4.02
CA THR A 145 -2.89 -1.37 -4.27
C THR A 145 -2.58 -0.48 -3.07
N VAL A 146 -1.36 -0.54 -2.56
CA VAL A 146 -0.93 0.21 -1.39
C VAL A 146 0.48 0.76 -1.56
N GLU A 147 0.64 2.04 -1.31
CA GLU A 147 1.94 2.65 -1.17
C GLU A 147 2.41 2.49 0.27
N ILE A 148 3.63 1.97 0.46
CA ILE A 148 4.23 1.80 1.78
C ILE A 148 5.55 2.55 1.84
N LYS A 149 5.62 3.52 2.74
CA LYS A 149 6.81 4.34 2.97
C LYS A 149 7.76 3.66 3.95
N SER A 150 9.05 3.83 3.75
CA SER A 150 10.07 3.72 4.79
C SER A 150 10.03 4.96 5.71
N GLY A 151 11.13 5.42 6.26
CA GLY A 151 11.21 6.70 6.99
C GLY A 151 11.12 6.57 8.50
N TYR A 152 11.21 5.34 9.02
CA TYR A 152 11.43 5.07 10.44
C TYR A 152 12.79 4.39 10.68
N GLY A 153 13.62 4.25 9.67
CA GLY A 153 15.01 3.83 9.81
C GLY A 153 15.91 5.01 10.17
N LEU A 154 15.90 6.03 9.33
CA LEU A 154 16.68 7.27 9.42
C LEU A 154 18.21 7.03 9.43
N ASP A 155 18.66 5.83 9.11
CA ASP A 155 20.02 5.47 8.74
C ASP A 155 19.99 4.52 7.53
N THR A 156 21.12 4.34 6.86
CA THR A 156 21.22 3.55 5.63
C THR A 156 20.77 2.11 5.83
N GLU A 157 21.26 1.43 6.85
CA GLU A 157 20.96 0.02 7.11
C GLU A 157 19.47 -0.20 7.40
N SER A 158 18.91 0.60 8.29
CA SER A 158 17.52 0.47 8.73
C SER A 158 16.52 0.85 7.64
N GLU A 159 16.82 1.87 6.82
CA GLU A 159 15.99 2.23 5.67
C GLU A 159 15.99 1.12 4.60
N LEU A 160 17.16 0.55 4.29
CA LEU A 160 17.27 -0.58 3.37
C LEU A 160 16.57 -1.84 3.90
N LYS A 161 16.64 -2.10 5.22
CA LYS A 161 15.88 -3.17 5.89
C LYS A 161 14.37 -2.97 5.70
N MET A 162 13.86 -1.76 5.93
CA MET A 162 12.45 -1.44 5.72
C MET A 162 12.03 -1.66 4.26
N LEU A 163 12.80 -1.17 3.30
CA LEU A 163 12.52 -1.34 1.87
C LEU A 163 12.56 -2.82 1.44
N SER A 164 13.48 -3.61 1.98
CA SER A 164 13.55 -5.06 1.79
C SER A 164 12.25 -5.74 2.25
N VAL A 165 11.80 -5.41 3.47
CA VAL A 165 10.54 -5.90 4.04
C VAL A 165 9.35 -5.51 3.17
N ILE A 166 9.23 -4.26 2.77
CA ILE A 166 8.11 -3.74 1.96
C ILE A 166 8.03 -4.51 0.63
N ARG A 167 9.15 -4.70 -0.06
CA ARG A 167 9.19 -5.46 -1.31
C ARG A 167 8.86 -6.93 -1.10
N ARG A 168 9.30 -7.53 0.01
CA ARG A 168 8.95 -8.89 0.38
C ARG A 168 7.46 -9.05 0.59
N VAL A 169 6.79 -8.09 1.26
CA VAL A 169 5.33 -8.06 1.41
C VAL A 169 4.64 -8.07 0.05
N GLY A 170 5.10 -7.26 -0.92
CA GLY A 170 4.55 -7.26 -2.28
C GLY A 170 4.72 -8.58 -3.01
N ARG A 171 5.81 -9.32 -2.77
CA ARG A 171 6.01 -10.64 -3.38
C ARG A 171 5.21 -11.77 -2.72
N GLU A 172 4.94 -11.65 -1.42
CA GLU A 172 4.32 -12.72 -0.62
C GLU A 172 2.85 -12.45 -0.27
N THR A 173 2.24 -11.41 -0.87
CA THR A 173 0.81 -11.11 -0.74
C THR A 173 0.19 -10.81 -2.11
N PRO A 174 -1.13 -10.93 -2.25
CA PRO A 174 -1.82 -10.57 -3.50
C PRO A 174 -1.91 -9.06 -3.76
N LEU A 175 -1.40 -8.19 -2.86
CA LEU A 175 -1.44 -6.75 -3.05
C LEU A 175 -0.39 -6.29 -4.06
N HIS A 176 -0.76 -5.27 -4.84
CA HIS A 176 0.22 -4.45 -5.53
C HIS A 176 0.81 -3.44 -4.55
N VAL A 177 2.07 -3.66 -4.17
CA VAL A 177 2.78 -2.80 -3.21
C VAL A 177 3.74 -1.88 -3.95
N VAL A 178 3.62 -0.58 -3.69
CA VAL A 178 4.52 0.46 -4.20
C VAL A 178 5.43 0.91 -3.06
N PRO A 179 6.71 0.51 -3.05
CA PRO A 179 7.65 0.95 -2.03
C PRO A 179 8.09 2.40 -2.28
N THR A 180 8.09 3.22 -1.24
CA THR A 180 8.57 4.61 -1.28
C THR A 180 9.67 4.81 -0.25
N PHE A 181 10.84 5.26 -0.71
CA PHE A 181 11.90 5.69 0.19
C PHE A 181 11.57 7.05 0.82
N MET A 182 11.68 7.15 2.13
CA MET A 182 11.38 8.37 2.87
C MET A 182 12.42 8.66 3.97
N GLY A 183 13.71 8.46 3.70
CA GLY A 183 14.79 8.72 4.67
C GLY A 183 14.79 10.14 5.23
N ALA A 184 14.30 11.13 4.47
CA ALA A 184 14.15 12.51 4.91
C ALA A 184 12.91 12.78 5.79
N HIS A 185 12.30 11.74 6.39
CA HIS A 185 11.07 11.87 7.20
C HIS A 185 11.27 12.69 8.48
N ALA A 186 12.44 12.57 9.10
CA ALA A 186 12.86 13.37 10.25
C ALA A 186 14.39 13.40 10.33
N VAL A 187 14.92 14.32 11.11
CA VAL A 187 16.35 14.32 11.46
C VAL A 187 16.55 13.39 12.68
N PRO A 188 17.37 12.33 12.56
CA PRO A 188 17.63 11.43 13.67
C PRO A 188 18.44 12.11 14.79
N GLU A 189 18.41 11.52 15.99
CA GLU A 189 19.04 12.10 17.18
C GLU A 189 20.55 12.29 17.02
N ALA A 190 21.21 11.39 16.27
CA ALA A 190 22.64 11.48 15.96
C ALA A 190 23.04 12.74 15.18
N TYR A 191 22.09 13.33 14.44
CA TYR A 191 22.29 14.53 13.65
C TYR A 191 21.57 15.75 14.25
N ARG A 192 21.21 15.71 15.54
CA ARG A 192 20.57 16.85 16.21
C ARG A 192 21.48 18.07 16.18
N GLY A 193 21.04 19.11 15.47
CA GLY A 193 21.82 20.35 15.28
C GLY A 193 22.74 20.35 14.07
N ASP A 194 22.81 19.24 13.33
CA ASP A 194 23.59 19.08 12.10
C ASP A 194 22.70 18.55 10.95
N VAL A 195 21.73 19.36 10.53
CA VAL A 195 20.79 19.00 9.45
C VAL A 195 21.53 18.82 8.13
N ASP A 196 22.53 19.66 7.84
CA ASP A 196 23.30 19.59 6.60
C ASP A 196 24.08 18.27 6.52
N GLY A 197 24.69 17.82 7.61
CA GLY A 197 25.35 16.51 7.68
C GLY A 197 24.38 15.35 7.45
N TYR A 198 23.12 15.47 7.91
CA TYR A 198 22.10 14.45 7.60
C TYR A 198 21.68 14.49 6.11
N VAL A 199 21.56 15.67 5.53
CA VAL A 199 21.28 15.81 4.09
C VAL A 199 22.43 15.21 3.26
N ASP A 200 23.67 15.42 3.67
CA ASP A 200 24.84 14.81 3.01
C ASP A 200 24.79 13.27 3.08
N LEU A 201 24.40 12.69 4.21
CA LEU A 201 24.19 11.24 4.34
C LEU A 201 23.09 10.76 3.39
N LEU A 202 21.95 11.46 3.35
CA LEU A 202 20.83 11.12 2.45
C LEU A 202 21.27 11.11 0.98
N VAL A 203 21.95 12.17 0.55
CA VAL A 203 22.31 12.37 -0.87
C VAL A 203 23.45 11.46 -1.31
N ASN A 204 24.49 11.34 -0.49
CA ASN A 204 25.74 10.71 -0.90
C ASN A 204 25.83 9.23 -0.53
N GLU A 205 24.96 8.73 0.35
CA GLU A 205 24.99 7.34 0.80
C GLU A 205 23.62 6.64 0.63
N MET A 206 22.53 7.16 1.25
CA MET A 206 21.24 6.46 1.23
C MET A 206 20.63 6.39 -0.16
N LEU A 207 20.54 7.52 -0.89
CA LEU A 207 19.95 7.55 -2.23
C LEU A 207 20.65 6.62 -3.22
N PRO A 208 22.00 6.62 -3.33
CA PRO A 208 22.71 5.63 -4.15
C PRO A 208 22.37 4.18 -3.77
N ALA A 209 22.42 3.85 -2.47
CA ALA A 209 22.13 2.51 -1.99
C ALA A 209 20.67 2.07 -2.26
N VAL A 210 19.72 2.98 -2.16
CA VAL A 210 18.30 2.72 -2.50
C VAL A 210 18.12 2.52 -4.00
N ALA A 211 18.80 3.32 -4.83
CA ALA A 211 18.75 3.19 -6.28
C ALA A 211 19.30 1.83 -6.75
N GLU A 212 20.39 1.33 -6.14
CA GLU A 212 20.93 -0.01 -6.42
C GLU A 212 19.93 -1.12 -6.11
N GLN A 213 19.01 -0.91 -5.18
CA GLN A 213 17.92 -1.86 -4.88
C GLN A 213 16.75 -1.80 -5.88
N GLY A 214 16.76 -0.89 -6.85
CA GLY A 214 15.69 -0.75 -7.84
C GLY A 214 14.37 -0.26 -7.24
N VAL A 215 14.40 0.51 -6.17
CA VAL A 215 13.23 1.20 -5.60
C VAL A 215 13.03 2.50 -6.37
N ALA A 216 11.80 2.82 -6.75
CA ALA A 216 11.47 4.13 -7.29
C ALA A 216 11.70 5.21 -6.22
N LEU A 217 12.37 6.28 -6.60
CA LEU A 217 12.66 7.45 -5.77
C LEU A 217 11.53 8.47 -5.90
#